data_a2c3478399133b7a1298ea6c1a030072
#
_entry.id   a2c3478399133b7a1298ea6c1a030072
#
_cell.length_a   1.000
_cell.length_b   1.000
_cell.length_c   1.000
_cell.angle_alpha   90.00
_cell.angle_beta   90.00
_cell.angle_gamma   90.00
#
_symmetry.space_group_name_H-M   'P 1'
#
loop_
_entity.id
_entity.type
_entity.pdbx_description
1 polymer ?
#
loop_
_entity_poly.entity_id
_entity_poly.type
_entity_poly.pdbx_seq_one_letter_code
_entity_poly.pdbx_strand_id
1 'polypeptide(L)'
;MARDLSSICHMSRLIANSQPWDVDPRCAPLPWNDTAFQELQVRPRVMGLSLDDGVEKAPPPIARALLELSAVLRAHGHEVVVWDTFDHAECIEIMDIFYTVDGGEDIRRDVAAAGEPFIPHVEGLVNRGKAISVYEYWQLNKRKTAVQKKYLDKWNAVRSPSGRAVDVLLSPTLPHTTVPHRKFRWVGYTKIWNLLDYPALTFPVDRVRAEVDVLPSEPYIPRNSLDEWNWNIFDAKQADGCPVNLQIIGKKLHEEKVLGAATVIERLWKSHIDESN
;
A
#
# COMPACT_ATOMS: atom_id res chain seq x y z
N MET A 1 11.15 9.81 -2.58
CA MET A 1 11.20 9.52 -1.13
C MET A 1 11.82 10.70 -0.41
N ALA A 2 11.34 11.05 0.78
CA ALA A 2 11.90 12.11 1.63
C ALA A 2 11.87 11.69 3.10
N ARG A 3 12.55 12.43 3.96
CA ARG A 3 12.60 12.16 5.41
C ARG A 3 11.36 12.66 6.15
N ASP A 4 10.64 13.60 5.56
CA ASP A 4 9.46 14.22 6.16
C ASP A 4 8.36 14.42 5.12
N LEU A 5 7.13 14.51 5.59
CA LEU A 5 5.94 14.65 4.75
C LEU A 5 5.91 16.03 4.06
N SER A 6 6.41 17.07 4.71
CA SER A 6 6.40 18.43 4.16
C SER A 6 7.23 18.50 2.89
N SER A 7 8.38 17.84 2.85
CA SER A 7 9.21 17.71 1.65
C SER A 7 8.50 16.96 0.53
N ILE A 8 7.76 15.90 0.84
CA ILE A 8 6.97 15.17 -0.16
C ILE A 8 5.88 16.08 -0.74
N CYS A 9 5.12 16.76 0.12
CA CYS A 9 4.09 17.72 -0.32
C CYS A 9 4.65 18.82 -1.20
N HIS A 10 5.80 19.41 -0.79
CA HIS A 10 6.46 20.47 -1.56
C HIS A 10 6.89 19.98 -2.94
N MET A 11 7.59 18.86 -3.01
CA MET A 11 8.07 18.29 -4.28
C MET A 11 6.91 17.87 -5.20
N SER A 12 5.86 17.25 -4.66
CA SER A 12 4.68 16.87 -5.44
C SER A 12 4.00 18.09 -6.05
N ARG A 13 3.86 19.17 -5.27
CA ARG A 13 3.32 20.46 -5.77
C ARG A 13 4.19 21.07 -6.85
N LEU A 14 5.52 21.10 -6.67
CA LEU A 14 6.46 21.62 -7.67
C LEU A 14 6.36 20.85 -8.97
N ILE A 15 6.37 19.51 -8.90
CA ILE A 15 6.30 18.65 -10.09
C ILE A 15 4.97 18.85 -10.81
N ALA A 16 3.83 18.82 -10.10
CA ALA A 16 2.52 18.99 -10.71
C ALA A 16 2.39 20.38 -11.39
N ASN A 17 2.93 21.43 -10.78
CA ASN A 17 2.88 22.79 -11.33
C ASN A 17 3.94 23.08 -12.42
N SER A 18 4.92 22.20 -12.63
CA SER A 18 5.91 22.34 -13.72
C SER A 18 5.37 21.91 -15.09
N GLN A 19 4.09 21.55 -15.15
CA GLN A 19 3.42 21.13 -16.40
C GLN A 19 4.11 19.94 -17.09
N PRO A 20 4.32 18.80 -16.38
CA PRO A 20 5.08 17.66 -16.93
C PRO A 20 4.45 17.05 -18.19
N TRP A 21 3.17 17.30 -18.43
CA TRP A 21 2.46 16.86 -19.63
C TRP A 21 2.94 17.55 -20.93
N ASP A 22 3.62 18.69 -20.83
CA ASP A 22 4.24 19.34 -21.99
C ASP A 22 5.53 18.64 -22.42
N VAL A 23 6.08 17.76 -21.58
CA VAL A 23 7.31 16.99 -21.82
C VAL A 23 7.05 15.50 -21.99
N ASP A 24 6.16 14.92 -21.17
CA ASP A 24 5.81 13.50 -21.22
C ASP A 24 4.30 13.34 -21.52
N PRO A 25 3.93 12.80 -22.70
CA PRO A 25 2.52 12.62 -23.08
C PRO A 25 1.76 11.62 -22.21
N ARG A 26 2.44 10.88 -21.34
CA ARG A 26 1.80 9.98 -20.36
C ARG A 26 1.31 10.70 -19.12
N CYS A 27 1.78 11.92 -18.88
CA CYS A 27 1.33 12.75 -17.78
C CYS A 27 -0.04 13.34 -18.05
N ALA A 28 -0.98 13.18 -17.12
CA ALA A 28 -2.27 13.85 -17.21
C ALA A 28 -2.11 15.37 -17.01
N PRO A 29 -2.82 16.22 -17.79
CA PRO A 29 -2.72 17.69 -17.68
C PRO A 29 -3.48 18.21 -16.45
N LEU A 30 -3.04 17.82 -15.27
CA LEU A 30 -3.65 18.13 -13.99
C LEU A 30 -2.65 18.89 -13.10
N PRO A 31 -2.80 20.23 -12.97
CA PRO A 31 -2.01 21.01 -12.04
C PRO A 31 -2.39 20.65 -10.59
N TRP A 32 -1.51 20.99 -9.64
CA TRP A 32 -1.79 20.81 -8.22
C TRP A 32 -3.09 21.47 -7.78
N ASN A 33 -3.93 20.73 -7.07
CA ASN A 33 -5.22 21.17 -6.57
C ASN A 33 -5.16 21.48 -5.06
N ASP A 34 -4.89 22.75 -4.71
CA ASP A 34 -4.84 23.21 -3.32
C ASP A 34 -6.16 23.00 -2.58
N THR A 35 -7.30 23.13 -3.24
CA THR A 35 -8.61 22.90 -2.62
C THR A 35 -8.77 21.46 -2.19
N ALA A 36 -8.39 20.50 -3.02
CA ALA A 36 -8.43 19.08 -2.68
C ALA A 36 -7.45 18.73 -1.55
N PHE A 37 -6.26 19.35 -1.52
CA PHE A 37 -5.27 19.19 -0.46
C PHE A 37 -5.78 19.73 0.88
N GLN A 38 -6.41 20.91 0.88
CA GLN A 38 -6.89 21.57 2.10
C GLN A 38 -8.19 20.98 2.63
N GLU A 39 -9.10 20.56 1.75
CA GLU A 39 -10.40 19.98 2.12
C GLU A 39 -10.25 18.89 3.18
N LEU A 40 -9.32 17.98 2.98
CA LEU A 40 -9.07 16.88 3.93
C LEU A 40 -8.35 17.32 5.22
N GLN A 41 -7.92 18.55 5.33
CA GLN A 41 -7.30 19.05 6.56
C GLN A 41 -8.28 19.74 7.51
N VAL A 42 -9.40 20.25 7.01
CA VAL A 42 -10.32 21.09 7.76
C VAL A 42 -11.63 20.41 8.19
N ARG A 43 -11.95 19.24 7.64
CA ARG A 43 -13.18 18.51 8.00
C ARG A 43 -12.87 17.11 8.59
N PRO A 44 -13.79 16.51 9.34
CA PRO A 44 -13.70 15.10 9.71
C PRO A 44 -13.61 14.21 8.46
N ARG A 45 -12.83 13.12 8.53
CA ARG A 45 -12.58 12.20 7.44
C ARG A 45 -13.20 10.85 7.71
N VAL A 46 -13.42 10.09 6.64
CA VAL A 46 -13.77 8.67 6.70
C VAL A 46 -12.63 7.86 6.16
N MET A 47 -12.08 6.98 6.96
CA MET A 47 -10.96 6.11 6.60
C MET A 47 -11.45 4.68 6.51
N GLY A 48 -11.16 4.01 5.39
CA GLY A 48 -11.31 2.57 5.27
C GLY A 48 -10.09 1.88 5.90
N LEU A 49 -10.30 1.00 6.86
CA LEU A 49 -9.23 0.28 7.56
C LEU A 49 -9.14 -1.15 7.06
N SER A 50 -8.01 -1.50 6.45
CA SER A 50 -7.66 -2.87 6.07
C SER A 50 -6.56 -3.38 6.99
N LEU A 51 -6.82 -4.46 7.71
CA LEU A 51 -5.87 -5.06 8.65
C LEU A 51 -4.81 -5.90 7.95
N ASP A 52 -5.17 -6.47 6.80
CA ASP A 52 -4.29 -7.26 5.95
C ASP A 52 -4.79 -7.27 4.49
N ASP A 53 -4.10 -7.96 3.58
CA ASP A 53 -4.47 -8.05 2.17
C ASP A 53 -5.39 -9.24 1.83
N GLY A 54 -5.80 -10.00 2.83
CA GLY A 54 -6.61 -11.21 2.65
C GLY A 54 -5.80 -12.46 2.29
N VAL A 55 -4.51 -12.33 2.01
CA VAL A 55 -3.59 -13.42 1.62
C VAL A 55 -2.62 -13.75 2.76
N GLU A 56 -1.89 -12.77 3.25
CA GLU A 56 -0.98 -12.89 4.40
C GLU A 56 -1.46 -12.01 5.55
N LYS A 57 -1.49 -12.54 6.75
CA LYS A 57 -1.83 -11.80 7.96
C LYS A 57 -0.64 -10.98 8.44
N ALA A 58 -0.88 -9.71 8.74
CA ALA A 58 0.14 -8.87 9.36
C ALA A 58 0.46 -9.33 10.79
N PRO A 59 1.75 -9.38 11.21
CA PRO A 59 2.16 -9.75 12.55
C PRO A 59 1.76 -8.69 13.59
N PRO A 60 1.86 -9.03 14.89
CA PRO A 60 1.37 -8.20 15.99
C PRO A 60 1.77 -6.72 15.96
N PRO A 61 3.02 -6.31 15.69
CA PRO A 61 3.40 -4.89 15.72
C PRO A 61 2.65 -4.06 14.68
N ILE A 62 2.41 -4.61 13.50
CA ILE A 62 1.69 -3.91 12.43
C ILE A 62 0.21 -3.78 12.78
N ALA A 63 -0.41 -4.88 13.25
CA ALA A 63 -1.81 -4.88 13.66
C ALA A 63 -2.03 -3.91 14.83
N ARG A 64 -1.14 -3.93 15.84
CA ARG A 64 -1.18 -3.00 16.98
C ARG A 64 -1.12 -1.55 16.51
N ALA A 65 -0.09 -1.17 15.76
CA ALA A 65 0.09 0.21 15.30
C ALA A 65 -1.10 0.72 14.48
N LEU A 66 -1.69 -0.14 13.63
CA LEU A 66 -2.85 0.21 12.83
C LEU A 66 -4.11 0.42 13.69
N LEU A 67 -4.32 -0.43 14.71
CA LEU A 67 -5.44 -0.31 15.62
C LEU A 67 -5.29 0.90 16.56
N GLU A 68 -4.10 1.15 17.11
CA GLU A 68 -3.80 2.33 17.92
C GLU A 68 -4.04 3.62 17.12
N LEU A 69 -3.49 3.72 15.91
CA LEU A 69 -3.74 4.86 15.02
C LEU A 69 -5.23 5.04 14.74
N SER A 70 -5.96 3.95 14.49
CA SER A 70 -7.41 4.03 14.24
C SER A 70 -8.19 4.53 15.46
N ALA A 71 -7.75 4.19 16.68
CA ALA A 71 -8.35 4.68 17.92
C ALA A 71 -8.09 6.18 18.12
N VAL A 72 -6.86 6.64 17.87
CA VAL A 72 -6.50 8.06 17.89
C VAL A 72 -7.37 8.86 16.91
N LEU A 73 -7.53 8.37 15.69
CA LEU A 73 -8.35 9.03 14.67
C LEU A 73 -9.82 9.13 15.08
N ARG A 74 -10.40 8.07 15.67
CA ARG A 74 -11.77 8.11 16.21
C ARG A 74 -11.91 9.09 17.36
N ALA A 75 -10.94 9.14 18.29
CA ALA A 75 -10.96 10.07 19.40
C ALA A 75 -10.97 11.54 18.95
N HIS A 76 -10.43 11.83 17.76
CA HIS A 76 -10.42 13.17 17.16
C HIS A 76 -11.58 13.40 16.17
N GLY A 77 -12.66 12.62 16.25
CA GLY A 77 -13.89 12.84 15.48
C GLY A 77 -13.83 12.35 14.03
N HIS A 78 -12.85 11.52 13.68
CA HIS A 78 -12.81 10.86 12.38
C HIS A 78 -13.57 9.53 12.42
N GLU A 79 -14.12 9.12 11.29
CA GLU A 79 -14.78 7.83 11.18
C GLU A 79 -13.84 6.81 10.55
N VAL A 80 -13.81 5.61 11.12
CA VAL A 80 -13.03 4.49 10.62
C VAL A 80 -13.96 3.32 10.38
N VAL A 81 -14.05 2.88 9.13
CA VAL A 81 -14.87 1.75 8.67
C VAL A 81 -13.96 0.59 8.26
N VAL A 82 -14.40 -0.64 8.51
CA VAL A 82 -13.66 -1.82 8.06
C VAL A 82 -13.69 -1.86 6.53
N TRP A 83 -12.52 -2.06 5.93
CA TRP A 83 -12.37 -2.23 4.50
C TRP A 83 -12.19 -3.70 4.16
N ASP A 84 -13.11 -4.24 3.36
CA ASP A 84 -13.06 -5.60 2.88
C ASP A 84 -12.00 -5.77 1.77
N THR A 85 -11.18 -6.81 1.87
CA THR A 85 -10.09 -7.13 0.95
C THR A 85 -10.38 -8.28 -0.01
N PHE A 86 -11.63 -8.70 -0.11
CA PHE A 86 -12.05 -9.87 -0.92
C PHE A 86 -11.55 -9.80 -2.38
N ASP A 87 -11.52 -8.60 -2.98
CA ASP A 87 -11.09 -8.41 -4.37
C ASP A 87 -9.56 -8.35 -4.56
N HIS A 88 -8.78 -8.37 -3.48
CA HIS A 88 -7.32 -8.21 -3.56
C HIS A 88 -6.64 -9.38 -4.27
N ALA A 89 -7.08 -10.61 -4.02
CA ALA A 89 -6.50 -11.80 -4.66
C ALA A 89 -6.59 -11.75 -6.20
N GLU A 90 -7.74 -11.31 -6.74
CA GLU A 90 -7.92 -11.14 -8.18
C GLU A 90 -7.01 -10.04 -8.75
N CYS A 91 -6.89 -8.91 -8.04
CA CYS A 91 -5.97 -7.83 -8.42
C CYS A 91 -4.52 -8.31 -8.47
N ILE A 92 -4.09 -9.07 -7.47
CA ILE A 92 -2.73 -9.60 -7.38
C ILE A 92 -2.45 -10.59 -8.52
N GLU A 93 -3.37 -11.51 -8.80
CA GLU A 93 -3.26 -12.48 -9.91
C GLU A 93 -3.07 -11.76 -11.25
N ILE A 94 -3.93 -10.79 -11.55
CA ILE A 94 -3.84 -10.03 -12.80
C ILE A 94 -2.51 -9.29 -12.91
N MET A 95 -2.05 -8.65 -11.82
CA MET A 95 -0.78 -7.93 -11.81
C MET A 95 0.41 -8.86 -11.98
N ASP A 96 0.37 -10.06 -11.39
CA ASP A 96 1.41 -11.08 -11.57
C ASP A 96 1.57 -11.51 -13.02
N ILE A 97 0.46 -11.63 -13.75
CA ILE A 97 0.50 -11.92 -15.19
C ILE A 97 1.15 -10.75 -15.94
N PHE A 98 0.80 -9.49 -15.61
CA PHE A 98 1.40 -8.32 -16.28
C PHE A 98 2.93 -8.25 -16.11
N TYR A 99 3.49 -8.68 -14.99
CA TYR A 99 4.95 -8.72 -14.78
C TYR A 99 5.69 -9.71 -15.68
N THR A 100 5.00 -10.65 -16.29
CA THR A 100 5.62 -11.75 -17.05
C THR A 100 4.99 -11.97 -18.41
N VAL A 101 4.20 -11.00 -18.94
CA VAL A 101 3.50 -11.10 -20.21
C VAL A 101 4.43 -11.34 -21.41
N ASP A 102 5.65 -10.83 -21.35
CA ASP A 102 6.71 -10.97 -22.36
C ASP A 102 7.59 -12.21 -22.15
N GLY A 103 7.28 -13.06 -21.17
CA GLY A 103 8.13 -14.19 -20.79
C GLY A 103 9.41 -13.76 -20.07
N GLY A 104 9.50 -12.50 -19.59
CA GLY A 104 10.66 -11.94 -18.88
C GLY A 104 11.76 -11.42 -19.83
N GLU A 105 11.47 -11.20 -21.09
CA GLU A 105 12.45 -10.77 -22.09
C GLU A 105 13.00 -9.37 -21.82
N ASP A 106 12.14 -8.44 -21.43
CA ASP A 106 12.54 -7.06 -21.12
C ASP A 106 13.53 -7.01 -19.95
N ILE A 107 13.24 -7.75 -18.88
CA ILE A 107 14.11 -7.84 -17.71
C ILE A 107 15.45 -8.53 -18.08
N ARG A 108 15.42 -9.61 -18.88
CA ARG A 108 16.65 -10.28 -19.35
C ARG A 108 17.55 -9.35 -20.14
N ARG A 109 16.95 -8.56 -21.05
CA ARG A 109 17.68 -7.58 -21.86
C ARG A 109 18.36 -6.53 -20.98
N ASP A 110 17.63 -5.98 -20.01
CA ASP A 110 18.12 -4.91 -19.14
C ASP A 110 19.25 -5.41 -18.21
N VAL A 111 19.11 -6.59 -17.64
CA VAL A 111 20.17 -7.23 -16.82
C VAL A 111 21.40 -7.54 -17.67
N ALA A 112 21.20 -8.07 -18.87
CA ALA A 112 22.29 -8.40 -19.80
C ALA A 112 23.06 -7.15 -20.25
N ALA A 113 22.40 -5.99 -20.40
CA ALA A 113 23.05 -4.75 -20.83
C ALA A 113 24.14 -4.29 -19.87
N ALA A 114 24.01 -4.56 -18.57
CA ALA A 114 25.02 -4.26 -17.55
C ALA A 114 25.97 -5.44 -17.29
N GLY A 115 25.74 -6.61 -17.87
CA GLY A 115 26.52 -7.84 -17.60
C GLY A 115 26.35 -8.36 -16.18
N GLU A 116 25.24 -8.04 -15.53
CA GLU A 116 24.97 -8.44 -14.14
C GLU A 116 24.45 -9.88 -14.05
N PRO A 117 24.78 -10.63 -12.98
CA PRO A 117 24.11 -11.88 -12.69
C PRO A 117 22.71 -11.63 -12.15
N PHE A 118 21.77 -12.52 -12.44
CA PHE A 118 20.45 -12.47 -11.81
C PHE A 118 20.55 -12.67 -10.30
N ILE A 119 19.84 -11.84 -9.56
CA ILE A 119 19.52 -12.17 -8.16
C ILE A 119 18.40 -13.21 -8.14
N PRO A 120 18.37 -14.16 -7.17
CA PRO A 120 17.43 -15.29 -7.19
C PRO A 120 15.96 -14.93 -7.35
N HIS A 121 15.52 -13.80 -6.76
CA HIS A 121 14.13 -13.33 -6.87
C HIS A 121 13.77 -12.89 -8.30
N VAL A 122 14.68 -12.19 -8.98
CA VAL A 122 14.50 -11.77 -10.37
C VAL A 122 14.58 -12.96 -11.31
N GLU A 123 15.51 -13.88 -11.09
CA GLU A 123 15.62 -15.13 -11.86
C GLU A 123 14.33 -15.95 -11.77
N GLY A 124 13.77 -16.10 -10.56
CA GLY A 124 12.49 -16.76 -10.35
C GLY A 124 11.33 -16.06 -11.07
N LEU A 125 11.37 -14.73 -11.17
CA LEU A 125 10.33 -13.95 -11.89
C LEU A 125 10.42 -14.17 -13.41
N VAL A 126 11.61 -14.00 -14.02
CA VAL A 126 11.80 -14.12 -15.47
C VAL A 126 11.60 -15.55 -15.99
N ASN A 127 11.70 -16.55 -15.12
CA ASN A 127 11.48 -17.95 -15.47
C ASN A 127 10.06 -18.45 -15.13
N ARG A 128 9.16 -17.57 -14.75
CA ARG A 128 7.81 -17.94 -14.30
C ARG A 128 6.90 -18.46 -15.43
N GLY A 129 7.11 -18.03 -16.68
CA GLY A 129 6.28 -18.43 -17.80
C GLY A 129 6.82 -18.02 -19.15
N LYS A 130 6.04 -18.32 -20.20
CA LYS A 130 6.32 -17.90 -21.58
C LYS A 130 5.57 -16.60 -21.89
N ALA A 131 6.05 -15.88 -22.91
CA ALA A 131 5.32 -14.75 -23.46
C ALA A 131 3.91 -15.16 -23.89
N ILE A 132 2.92 -14.30 -23.63
CA ILE A 132 1.54 -14.49 -24.06
C ILE A 132 1.31 -13.88 -25.45
N SER A 133 0.25 -14.30 -26.14
CA SER A 133 -0.13 -13.71 -27.42
C SER A 133 -0.72 -12.29 -27.26
N VAL A 134 -0.71 -11.51 -28.34
CA VAL A 134 -1.37 -10.19 -28.38
C VAL A 134 -2.87 -10.29 -28.03
N TYR A 135 -3.54 -11.37 -28.47
CA TYR A 135 -4.94 -11.60 -28.13
C TYR A 135 -5.13 -11.80 -26.62
N GLU A 136 -4.32 -12.64 -25.99
CA GLU A 136 -4.37 -12.87 -24.54
C GLU A 136 -4.04 -11.59 -23.75
N TYR A 137 -3.08 -10.80 -24.22
CA TYR A 137 -2.79 -9.49 -23.65
C TYR A 137 -3.98 -8.53 -23.73
N TRP A 138 -4.72 -8.51 -24.82
CA TRP A 138 -5.95 -7.73 -24.90
C TRP A 138 -7.03 -8.22 -23.93
N GLN A 139 -7.18 -9.53 -23.75
CA GLN A 139 -8.13 -10.07 -22.77
C GLN A 139 -7.68 -9.72 -21.33
N LEU A 140 -6.37 -9.77 -21.04
CA LEU A 140 -5.83 -9.35 -19.77
C LEU A 140 -6.12 -7.86 -19.46
N ASN A 141 -5.98 -6.97 -20.44
CA ASN A 141 -6.35 -5.57 -20.29
C ASN A 141 -7.84 -5.36 -20.03
N LYS A 142 -8.72 -6.17 -20.66
CA LYS A 142 -10.16 -6.15 -20.34
C LYS A 142 -10.42 -6.59 -18.90
N ARG A 143 -9.76 -7.66 -18.43
CA ARG A 143 -9.86 -8.11 -17.03
C ARG A 143 -9.40 -7.00 -16.07
N LYS A 144 -8.26 -6.38 -16.35
CA LYS A 144 -7.76 -5.23 -15.58
C LYS A 144 -8.81 -4.12 -15.46
N THR A 145 -9.36 -3.69 -16.58
CA THR A 145 -10.39 -2.63 -16.60
C THR A 145 -11.63 -3.03 -15.82
N ALA A 146 -12.07 -4.28 -15.92
CA ALA A 146 -13.23 -4.78 -15.20
C ALA A 146 -13.01 -4.77 -13.68
N VAL A 147 -11.84 -5.24 -13.19
CA VAL A 147 -11.54 -5.25 -11.77
C VAL A 147 -11.31 -3.83 -11.22
N GLN A 148 -10.70 -2.94 -12.00
CA GLN A 148 -10.59 -1.52 -11.63
C GLN A 148 -11.97 -0.88 -11.44
N LYS A 149 -12.90 -1.15 -12.36
CA LYS A 149 -14.29 -0.66 -12.26
C LYS A 149 -15.00 -1.23 -11.03
N LYS A 150 -14.91 -2.54 -10.81
CA LYS A 150 -15.49 -3.22 -9.65
C LYS A 150 -14.98 -2.63 -8.33
N TYR A 151 -13.68 -2.41 -8.23
CA TYR A 151 -13.08 -1.82 -7.03
C TYR A 151 -13.50 -0.37 -6.80
N LEU A 152 -13.60 0.42 -7.87
CA LEU A 152 -14.11 1.79 -7.81
C LEU A 152 -15.58 1.83 -7.38
N ASP A 153 -16.42 0.92 -7.88
CA ASP A 153 -17.83 0.82 -7.48
C ASP A 153 -17.96 0.47 -6.00
N LYS A 154 -17.18 -0.49 -5.52
CA LYS A 154 -17.08 -0.82 -4.11
C LYS A 154 -16.70 0.41 -3.28
N TRP A 155 -15.64 1.13 -3.66
CA TRP A 155 -15.23 2.35 -2.96
C TRP A 155 -16.36 3.38 -2.90
N ASN A 156 -17.03 3.57 -4.02
CA ASN A 156 -18.13 4.53 -4.11
C ASN A 156 -19.40 4.07 -3.37
N ALA A 157 -19.57 2.79 -3.10
CA ALA A 157 -20.73 2.25 -2.38
C ALA A 157 -20.54 2.26 -0.85
N VAL A 158 -19.32 2.09 -0.35
CA VAL A 158 -19.06 2.04 1.10
C VAL A 158 -19.38 3.39 1.75
N ARG A 159 -20.12 3.32 2.85
CA ARG A 159 -20.52 4.49 3.66
C ARG A 159 -20.15 4.29 5.12
N SER A 160 -19.76 5.38 5.74
CA SER A 160 -19.60 5.44 7.19
C SER A 160 -20.96 5.48 7.90
N PRO A 161 -20.99 5.32 9.23
CA PRO A 161 -22.22 5.46 10.02
C PRO A 161 -22.96 6.80 9.81
N SER A 162 -22.23 7.88 9.51
CA SER A 162 -22.82 9.17 9.17
C SER A 162 -23.29 9.30 7.71
N GLY A 163 -23.20 8.24 6.90
CA GLY A 163 -23.57 8.23 5.49
C GLY A 163 -22.51 8.81 4.53
N ARG A 164 -21.34 9.21 5.03
CA ARG A 164 -20.26 9.77 4.21
C ARG A 164 -19.46 8.70 3.47
N ALA A 165 -18.94 9.05 2.31
CA ALA A 165 -18.05 8.18 1.53
C ALA A 165 -16.66 8.09 2.17
N VAL A 166 -15.93 6.98 1.90
CA VAL A 166 -14.54 6.81 2.30
C VAL A 166 -13.64 7.78 1.53
N ASP A 167 -12.84 8.53 2.26
CA ASP A 167 -11.89 9.51 1.70
C ASP A 167 -10.57 8.84 1.28
N VAL A 168 -9.98 8.06 2.19
CA VAL A 168 -8.72 7.34 2.01
C VAL A 168 -8.78 5.99 2.69
N LEU A 169 -7.89 5.07 2.28
CA LEU A 169 -7.68 3.81 3.00
C LEU A 169 -6.41 3.89 3.86
N LEU A 170 -6.42 3.15 4.96
CA LEU A 170 -5.27 2.86 5.79
C LEU A 170 -5.03 1.36 5.77
N SER A 171 -3.81 0.95 5.48
CA SER A 171 -3.43 -0.46 5.48
C SER A 171 -1.95 -0.64 5.86
N PRO A 172 -1.52 -1.85 6.22
CA PRO A 172 -0.10 -2.17 6.28
C PRO A 172 0.56 -1.94 4.93
N THR A 173 1.85 -1.57 4.92
CA THR A 173 2.64 -1.47 3.69
C THR A 173 3.10 -2.85 3.21
N LEU A 174 3.47 -3.72 4.16
CA LEU A 174 3.99 -5.07 3.94
C LEU A 174 3.48 -5.99 5.05
N PRO A 175 3.50 -7.32 4.84
CA PRO A 175 3.11 -8.28 5.87
C PRO A 175 4.17 -8.50 6.97
N HIS A 176 5.26 -7.75 6.98
CA HIS A 176 6.33 -7.85 7.97
C HIS A 176 7.02 -6.50 8.18
N THR A 177 7.56 -6.27 9.37
CA THR A 177 8.34 -5.07 9.72
C THR A 177 9.79 -5.19 9.25
N THR A 178 10.33 -6.40 9.36
CA THR A 178 11.65 -6.78 8.85
C THR A 178 11.63 -8.24 8.42
N VAL A 179 12.52 -8.58 7.51
CA VAL A 179 12.69 -9.93 7.01
C VAL A 179 14.19 -10.15 6.76
N PRO A 180 14.76 -11.34 7.07
CA PRO A 180 16.15 -11.63 6.80
C PRO A 180 16.50 -11.42 5.33
N HIS A 181 17.74 -11.00 5.07
CA HIS A 181 18.18 -10.67 3.72
C HIS A 181 17.92 -11.83 2.74
N ARG A 182 17.38 -11.52 1.54
CA ARG A 182 16.98 -12.48 0.50
C ARG A 182 15.83 -13.44 0.89
N LYS A 183 15.09 -13.17 1.96
CA LYS A 183 13.93 -13.99 2.38
C LYS A 183 12.58 -13.36 2.06
N PHE A 184 12.55 -12.17 1.47
CA PHE A 184 11.32 -11.50 1.06
C PHE A 184 10.54 -12.34 0.03
N ARG A 185 9.23 -12.55 0.24
CA ARG A 185 8.41 -13.43 -0.60
C ARG A 185 7.13 -12.81 -1.13
N TRP A 186 6.62 -11.76 -0.49
CA TRP A 186 5.31 -11.26 -0.80
C TRP A 186 5.24 -9.74 -0.89
N VAL A 187 4.58 -9.24 -1.94
CA VAL A 187 4.38 -7.81 -2.21
C VAL A 187 2.90 -7.46 -2.45
N GLY A 188 1.98 -8.34 -2.05
CA GLY A 188 0.55 -8.18 -2.30
C GLY A 188 -0.01 -6.86 -1.80
N TYR A 189 0.39 -6.44 -0.61
CA TYR A 189 -0.06 -5.21 0.05
C TYR A 189 0.14 -3.91 -0.76
N THR A 190 1.13 -3.86 -1.64
CA THR A 190 1.40 -2.70 -2.50
C THR A 190 1.04 -2.96 -3.96
N LYS A 191 1.11 -4.22 -4.41
CA LYS A 191 0.89 -4.64 -5.79
C LYS A 191 -0.50 -4.25 -6.30
N ILE A 192 -1.53 -4.37 -5.47
CA ILE A 192 -2.91 -4.05 -5.83
C ILE A 192 -3.08 -2.58 -6.23
N TRP A 193 -2.40 -1.68 -5.54
CA TRP A 193 -2.49 -0.25 -5.84
C TRP A 193 -1.85 0.09 -7.18
N ASN A 194 -0.81 -0.66 -7.59
CA ASN A 194 -0.23 -0.56 -8.92
C ASN A 194 -1.23 -1.00 -10.00
N LEU A 195 -1.95 -2.12 -9.79
CA LEU A 195 -2.98 -2.56 -10.74
C LEU A 195 -4.13 -1.56 -10.84
N LEU A 196 -4.58 -1.03 -9.69
CA LEU A 196 -5.68 -0.08 -9.62
C LEU A 196 -5.29 1.33 -10.07
N ASP A 197 -3.99 1.61 -10.19
CA ASP A 197 -3.44 2.93 -10.49
C ASP A 197 -3.86 3.97 -9.42
N TYR A 198 -3.71 3.58 -8.15
CA TYR A 198 -4.06 4.39 -6.99
C TYR A 198 -2.80 4.93 -6.31
N PRO A 199 -2.73 6.24 -5.99
CA PRO A 199 -1.63 6.80 -5.23
C PRO A 199 -1.62 6.25 -3.81
N ALA A 200 -0.42 5.91 -3.33
CA ALA A 200 -0.19 5.43 -1.98
C ALA A 200 1.03 6.12 -1.36
N LEU A 201 0.88 6.56 -0.12
CA LEU A 201 1.93 7.15 0.70
C LEU A 201 2.28 6.23 1.85
N THR A 202 3.53 5.79 1.93
CA THR A 202 4.04 5.02 3.07
C THR A 202 4.70 5.95 4.09
N PHE A 203 4.43 5.71 5.37
CA PHE A 203 5.01 6.48 6.47
C PHE A 203 5.24 5.60 7.70
N PRO A 204 6.31 5.87 8.50
CA PRO A 204 6.52 5.18 9.76
C PRO A 204 5.54 5.69 10.82
N VAL A 205 4.96 4.77 11.57
CA VAL A 205 4.03 5.09 12.67
C VAL A 205 4.59 4.73 14.04
N ASP A 206 5.32 3.62 14.15
CA ASP A 206 5.84 3.14 15.42
C ASP A 206 7.10 2.29 15.20
N ARG A 207 7.56 1.67 16.27
CA ARG A 207 8.62 0.66 16.25
C ARG A 207 8.12 -0.64 16.87
N VAL A 208 8.73 -1.74 16.47
CA VAL A 208 8.53 -3.02 17.13
C VAL A 208 9.01 -2.93 18.59
N ARG A 209 8.21 -3.47 19.50
CA ARG A 209 8.51 -3.57 20.92
C ARG A 209 8.52 -5.05 21.30
N ALA A 210 9.70 -5.62 21.49
CA ALA A 210 9.89 -7.06 21.69
C ALA A 210 9.06 -7.63 22.85
N GLU A 211 8.81 -6.84 23.89
CA GLU A 211 8.06 -7.25 25.08
C GLU A 211 6.53 -7.24 24.87
N VAL A 212 6.05 -6.47 23.90
CA VAL A 212 4.62 -6.27 23.60
C VAL A 212 4.19 -7.03 22.37
N ASP A 213 5.01 -6.99 21.33
CA ASP A 213 4.66 -7.50 19.99
C ASP A 213 4.99 -9.00 19.82
N VAL A 214 4.66 -9.79 20.84
CA VAL A 214 4.86 -11.23 20.82
C VAL A 214 3.73 -11.93 20.05
N LEU A 215 4.05 -13.06 19.41
CA LEU A 215 3.02 -13.90 18.83
C LEU A 215 2.08 -14.43 19.93
N PRO A 216 0.77 -14.51 19.66
CA PRO A 216 -0.17 -15.15 20.58
C PRO A 216 0.24 -16.58 20.93
N SER A 217 -0.03 -16.99 22.17
CA SER A 217 0.21 -18.37 22.63
C SER A 217 -0.75 -19.38 21.99
N GLU A 218 -1.89 -18.91 21.53
CA GLU A 218 -2.86 -19.75 20.82
C GLU A 218 -2.35 -20.11 19.42
N PRO A 219 -2.55 -21.37 18.97
CA PRO A 219 -2.12 -21.79 17.66
C PRO A 219 -2.76 -20.93 16.56
N TYR A 220 -1.96 -20.37 15.69
CA TYR A 220 -2.44 -19.71 14.49
C TYR A 220 -2.71 -20.72 13.39
N ILE A 221 -3.87 -20.63 12.76
CA ILE A 221 -4.23 -21.44 11.59
C ILE A 221 -3.95 -20.59 10.34
N PRO A 222 -2.89 -20.90 9.57
CA PRO A 222 -2.54 -20.15 8.37
C PRO A 222 -3.59 -20.31 7.26
N ARG A 223 -3.79 -19.27 6.48
CA ARG A 223 -4.66 -19.24 5.29
C ARG A 223 -4.07 -20.01 4.11
N ASN A 224 -2.75 -20.00 4.01
CA ASN A 224 -1.96 -20.63 2.94
C ASN A 224 -0.48 -20.74 3.38
N SER A 225 0.35 -21.35 2.53
CA SER A 225 1.78 -21.57 2.83
C SER A 225 2.62 -20.29 2.90
N LEU A 226 2.24 -19.22 2.22
CA LEU A 226 2.93 -17.92 2.32
C LEU A 226 2.62 -17.26 3.67
N ASP A 227 1.36 -17.29 4.07
CA ASP A 227 0.89 -16.81 5.36
C ASP A 227 1.53 -17.57 6.53
N GLU A 228 1.62 -18.90 6.42
CA GLU A 228 2.34 -19.73 7.38
C GLU A 228 3.83 -19.34 7.48
N TRP A 229 4.47 -19.17 6.33
CA TRP A 229 5.87 -18.76 6.28
C TRP A 229 6.07 -17.38 6.93
N ASN A 230 5.24 -16.39 6.60
CA ASN A 230 5.32 -15.04 7.14
C ASN A 230 5.11 -15.02 8.66
N TRP A 231 4.12 -15.77 9.15
CA TRP A 231 3.85 -15.89 10.57
C TRP A 231 5.01 -16.52 11.33
N ASN A 232 5.60 -17.58 10.79
CA ASN A 232 6.68 -18.33 11.43
C ASN A 232 8.05 -17.62 11.37
N ILE A 233 8.27 -16.71 10.43
CA ILE A 233 9.54 -15.97 10.33
C ILE A 233 9.58 -14.76 11.28
N PHE A 234 8.44 -14.33 11.79
CA PHE A 234 8.39 -13.20 12.70
C PHE A 234 9.01 -13.56 14.05
N ASP A 235 10.02 -12.76 14.44
CA ASP A 235 10.68 -12.84 15.74
C ASP A 235 10.74 -11.42 16.33
N ALA A 236 9.95 -11.19 17.40
CA ALA A 236 9.85 -9.89 18.03
C ALA A 236 11.19 -9.36 18.56
N LYS A 237 12.07 -10.26 19.05
CA LYS A 237 13.39 -9.86 19.58
C LYS A 237 14.34 -9.45 18.47
N GLN A 238 14.34 -10.16 17.35
CA GLN A 238 15.14 -9.79 16.17
C GLN A 238 14.63 -8.52 15.50
N ALA A 239 13.33 -8.28 15.58
CA ALA A 239 12.68 -7.13 14.99
C ALA A 239 12.65 -5.90 15.92
N ASP A 240 13.10 -6.02 17.17
CA ASP A 240 13.02 -4.94 18.17
C ASP A 240 13.62 -3.63 17.66
N GLY A 241 12.90 -2.53 17.87
CA GLY A 241 13.28 -1.21 17.39
C GLY A 241 13.13 -0.98 15.88
N CYS A 242 12.82 -2.02 15.08
CA CYS A 242 12.56 -1.84 13.65
C CYS A 242 11.30 -1.00 13.40
N PRO A 243 11.28 -0.16 12.36
CA PRO A 243 10.12 0.69 12.07
C PRO A 243 8.90 -0.13 11.65
N VAL A 244 7.75 0.28 12.14
CA VAL A 244 6.44 -0.17 11.68
C VAL A 244 5.89 0.87 10.71
N ASN A 245 5.64 0.44 9.47
CA ASN A 245 5.16 1.32 8.41
C ASN A 245 3.73 0.98 8.02
N LEU A 246 2.93 2.02 7.83
CA LEU A 246 1.60 1.95 7.25
C LEU A 246 1.54 2.74 5.95
N GLN A 247 0.47 2.57 5.18
CA GLN A 247 0.24 3.34 3.98
C GLN A 247 -1.16 3.95 3.97
N ILE A 248 -1.24 5.14 3.36
CA ILE A 248 -2.47 5.85 3.06
C ILE A 248 -2.69 5.78 1.56
N ILE A 249 -3.86 5.32 1.13
CA ILE A 249 -4.18 5.12 -0.28
C ILE A 249 -5.37 5.99 -0.67
N GLY A 250 -5.28 6.64 -1.83
CA GLY A 250 -6.36 7.40 -2.45
C GLY A 250 -6.85 6.76 -3.74
N LYS A 251 -7.98 7.23 -4.27
CA LYS A 251 -8.40 6.88 -5.62
C LYS A 251 -7.41 7.44 -6.65
N LYS A 252 -7.47 6.91 -7.84
CA LYS A 252 -6.67 7.39 -8.97
C LYS A 252 -6.74 8.93 -9.10
N LEU A 253 -5.58 9.57 -9.25
CA LEU A 253 -5.43 11.01 -9.38
C LEU A 253 -5.94 11.81 -8.16
N HIS A 254 -5.85 11.23 -6.96
CA HIS A 254 -6.17 11.88 -5.69
C HIS A 254 -4.94 12.07 -4.81
N GLU A 255 -3.80 12.38 -5.38
CA GLU A 255 -2.53 12.57 -4.67
C GLU A 255 -2.63 13.66 -3.59
N GLU A 256 -3.28 14.80 -3.92
CA GLU A 256 -3.48 15.89 -2.98
C GLU A 256 -4.35 15.48 -1.80
N LYS A 257 -5.37 14.64 -2.02
CA LYS A 257 -6.20 14.12 -0.92
C LYS A 257 -5.42 13.16 -0.03
N VAL A 258 -4.59 12.31 -0.60
CA VAL A 258 -3.68 11.43 0.16
C VAL A 258 -2.75 12.26 1.03
N LEU A 259 -2.09 13.26 0.46
CA LEU A 259 -1.16 14.13 1.16
C LEU A 259 -1.85 15.02 2.21
N GLY A 260 -3.03 15.54 1.90
CA GLY A 260 -3.85 16.30 2.85
C GLY A 260 -4.31 15.45 4.04
N ALA A 261 -4.73 14.22 3.81
CA ALA A 261 -5.07 13.27 4.88
C ALA A 261 -3.83 12.91 5.70
N ALA A 262 -2.69 12.63 5.04
CA ALA A 262 -1.43 12.30 5.69
C ALA A 262 -0.96 13.39 6.64
N THR A 263 -1.06 14.67 6.24
CA THR A 263 -0.68 15.82 7.08
C THR A 263 -1.42 15.83 8.42
N VAL A 264 -2.69 15.48 8.42
CA VAL A 264 -3.47 15.44 9.66
C VAL A 264 -3.21 14.17 10.46
N ILE A 265 -3.10 13.03 9.81
CA ILE A 265 -2.78 11.75 10.45
C ILE A 265 -1.42 11.86 11.17
N GLU A 266 -0.40 12.39 10.49
CA GLU A 266 0.93 12.60 11.08
C GLU A 266 0.87 13.53 12.30
N ARG A 267 0.15 14.65 12.20
CA ARG A 267 0.00 15.61 13.31
C ARG A 267 -0.66 14.98 14.53
N LEU A 268 -1.79 14.30 14.34
CA LEU A 268 -2.53 13.66 15.42
C LEU A 268 -1.72 12.53 16.07
N TRP A 269 -1.00 11.77 15.26
CA TRP A 269 -0.17 10.69 15.74
C TRP A 269 1.03 11.20 16.54
N LYS A 270 1.72 12.24 16.08
CA LYS A 270 2.81 12.89 16.83
C LYS A 270 2.33 13.43 18.18
N SER A 271 1.20 14.15 18.21
CA SER A 271 0.61 14.64 19.48
C SER A 271 0.31 13.49 20.44
N HIS A 272 -0.24 12.40 19.96
CA HIS A 272 -0.52 11.22 20.80
C HIS A 272 0.75 10.59 21.39
N ILE A 273 1.82 10.48 20.60
CA ILE A 273 3.11 9.95 21.10
C ILE A 273 3.71 10.89 22.16
N ASP A 274 3.68 12.20 21.92
CA ASP A 274 4.23 13.20 22.85
C ASP A 274 3.48 13.23 24.18
N GLU A 275 2.16 12.96 24.18
CA GLU A 275 1.35 12.86 25.41
C GLU A 275 1.53 11.53 26.16
N SER A 276 2.04 10.50 25.48
CA SER A 276 2.22 9.16 26.04
C SER A 276 3.62 8.93 26.64
N ASN A 277 4.57 9.83 26.39
CA ASN A 277 5.94 9.84 26.92
C ASN A 277 6.08 10.82 28.08
#